data_6bbaa04be07faca6d19f5f9de20b5985
#
_entry.id   6bbaa04be07faca6d19f5f9de20b5985
#
_cell.length_a   1.000
_cell.length_b   1.000
_cell.length_c   1.000
_cell.angle_alpha   90.00
_cell.angle_beta   90.00
_cell.angle_gamma   90.00
#
_symmetry.space_group_name_H-M   'P 1'
#
loop_
_entity.id
_entity.type
_entity.pdbx_description
1 polymer ?
#
loop_
_entity_poly.entity_id
_entity_poly.type
_entity_poly.pdbx_seq_one_letter_code
_entity_poly.pdbx_strand_id
1 'polypeptide(L)'
;MRFLRNIFVVALVVVGGCKGGIYEELPTYEQSTLVGVGDMAPKFVAELVDGHSVSLEEYRGKDMLLILFSHTCPDCKRLLDDLQVAIVRGEATLPILAIGRDGTVEELLNYRATNGYTIDMAPDANRAIFNLYATTYVPRAYRINAEGRIVKFTIEYEQNYISTLL
;
A
#
# COMPACT_ATOMS: atom_id res chain seq x y z
N MET A 1 19.13 41.15 70.34
CA MET A 1 18.38 41.07 69.07
C MET A 1 18.82 39.83 68.31
N ARG A 2 18.04 38.77 68.41
CA ARG A 2 18.33 37.48 67.75
C ARG A 2 17.29 37.30 66.66
N PHE A 3 17.71 37.35 65.39
CA PHE A 3 16.86 37.03 64.26
C PHE A 3 16.74 35.50 64.10
N LEU A 4 15.53 34.97 64.28
CA LEU A 4 15.21 33.62 63.90
C LEU A 4 15.01 33.57 62.36
N ARG A 5 15.84 32.81 61.68
CA ARG A 5 15.64 32.44 60.28
C ARG A 5 14.75 31.25 60.20
N ASN A 6 13.51 31.43 59.72
CA ASN A 6 12.60 30.35 59.37
C ASN A 6 13.16 29.66 58.12
N ILE A 7 13.54 28.42 58.29
CA ILE A 7 13.86 27.53 57.15
C ILE A 7 12.56 26.88 56.70
N PHE A 8 12.04 27.33 55.58
CA PHE A 8 10.96 26.59 54.88
C PHE A 8 11.55 25.37 54.18
N VAL A 9 11.23 24.19 54.71
CA VAL A 9 11.47 22.92 54.04
C VAL A 9 10.36 22.72 53.00
N VAL A 10 10.70 22.96 51.71
CA VAL A 10 9.82 22.61 50.63
C VAL A 10 9.95 21.10 50.41
N ALA A 11 8.91 20.33 50.80
CA ALA A 11 8.80 18.94 50.46
C ALA A 11 8.52 18.80 48.95
N LEU A 12 9.49 18.34 48.19
CA LEU A 12 9.34 18.02 46.77
C LEU A 12 8.51 16.72 46.68
N VAL A 13 7.21 16.81 46.41
CA VAL A 13 6.38 15.67 46.06
C VAL A 13 6.74 15.23 44.66
N VAL A 14 7.56 14.19 44.53
CA VAL A 14 7.79 13.50 43.25
C VAL A 14 6.51 12.72 42.94
N VAL A 15 5.64 13.31 42.13
CA VAL A 15 4.52 12.58 41.54
C VAL A 15 5.12 11.63 40.51
N GLY A 16 5.19 10.35 40.88
CA GLY A 16 5.57 9.28 39.95
C GLY A 16 4.60 9.27 38.75
N GLY A 17 5.05 9.82 37.64
CA GLY A 17 4.33 9.77 36.38
C GLY A 17 4.17 8.32 35.95
N CYS A 18 2.94 7.85 35.81
CA CYS A 18 2.63 6.64 35.07
C CYS A 18 3.39 6.68 33.74
N LYS A 19 4.18 5.64 33.47
CA LYS A 19 4.73 5.42 32.13
C LYS A 19 3.56 5.25 31.16
N GLY A 20 3.16 6.35 30.51
CA GLY A 20 2.30 6.30 29.33
C GLY A 20 3.01 5.43 28.32
N GLY A 21 2.37 4.33 27.88
CA GLY A 21 2.88 3.54 26.80
C GLY A 21 3.14 4.47 25.60
N ILE A 22 4.28 4.34 24.96
CA ILE A 22 4.57 5.04 23.71
C ILE A 22 3.66 4.39 22.68
N TYR A 23 2.50 5.01 22.43
CA TYR A 23 1.68 4.65 21.27
C TYR A 23 2.38 5.27 20.07
N GLU A 24 3.06 4.44 19.29
CA GLU A 24 3.58 4.85 18.01
C GLU A 24 2.38 5.12 17.10
N GLU A 25 2.13 6.40 16.81
CA GLU A 25 1.05 6.77 15.89
C GLU A 25 1.40 6.26 14.50
N LEU A 26 0.41 5.64 13.83
CA LEU A 26 0.57 5.25 12.44
C LEU A 26 0.84 6.50 11.59
N PRO A 27 1.72 6.42 10.59
CA PRO A 27 1.97 7.55 9.70
C PRO A 27 0.68 7.92 8.95
N THR A 28 0.51 9.19 8.61
CA THR A 28 -0.57 9.64 7.74
C THR A 28 -0.42 9.04 6.33
N TYR A 29 -1.46 9.14 5.51
CA TYR A 29 -1.38 8.70 4.11
C TYR A 29 -0.26 9.41 3.34
N GLU A 30 -0.10 10.71 3.56
CA GLU A 30 0.97 11.51 2.96
C GLU A 30 2.36 11.03 3.42
N GLN A 31 2.57 10.88 4.72
CA GLN A 31 3.83 10.37 5.29
C GLN A 31 4.16 8.94 4.85
N SER A 32 3.14 8.14 4.51
CA SER A 32 3.30 6.76 4.06
C SER A 32 3.49 6.61 2.55
N THR A 33 3.38 7.70 1.78
CA THR A 33 3.44 7.72 0.31
C THR A 33 4.81 8.20 -0.14
N LEU A 34 5.55 7.37 -0.86
CA LEU A 34 6.90 7.69 -1.35
C LEU A 34 6.88 8.27 -2.77
N VAL A 35 5.86 7.92 -3.57
CA VAL A 35 5.69 8.41 -4.94
C VAL A 35 4.21 8.71 -5.21
N GLY A 36 3.95 9.80 -5.95
CA GLY A 36 2.62 10.30 -6.23
C GLY A 36 2.43 10.73 -7.68
N VAL A 37 1.33 11.45 -7.94
CA VAL A 37 1.02 11.98 -9.29
C VAL A 37 2.15 12.90 -9.77
N GLY A 38 2.63 12.63 -10.98
CA GLY A 38 3.73 13.36 -11.62
C GLY A 38 5.08 12.66 -11.50
N ASP A 39 5.26 11.75 -10.56
CA ASP A 39 6.51 11.00 -10.42
C ASP A 39 6.64 9.91 -11.48
N MET A 40 7.88 9.54 -11.79
CA MET A 40 8.18 8.32 -12.53
C MET A 40 7.94 7.12 -11.62
N ALA A 41 7.16 6.15 -12.08
CA ALA A 41 6.95 4.92 -11.34
C ALA A 41 8.29 4.18 -11.12
N PRO A 42 8.64 3.82 -9.88
CA PRO A 42 9.84 3.06 -9.57
C PRO A 42 9.91 1.75 -10.37
N LYS A 43 11.07 1.48 -10.94
CA LYS A 43 11.31 0.27 -11.74
C LYS A 43 11.43 -0.95 -10.84
N PHE A 44 10.85 -2.05 -11.27
CA PHE A 44 11.01 -3.35 -10.63
C PHE A 44 10.90 -4.47 -11.66
N VAL A 45 11.33 -5.66 -11.24
CA VAL A 45 11.07 -6.93 -11.89
C VAL A 45 10.34 -7.80 -10.87
N ALA A 46 9.29 -8.47 -11.28
CA ALA A 46 8.50 -9.38 -10.47
C ALA A 46 8.34 -10.72 -11.17
N GLU A 47 8.30 -11.79 -10.40
CA GLU A 47 7.92 -13.13 -10.88
C GLU A 47 6.45 -13.33 -10.57
N LEU A 48 5.64 -13.56 -11.60
CA LEU A 48 4.22 -13.84 -11.45
C LEU A 48 4.01 -15.21 -10.79
N VAL A 49 2.83 -15.40 -10.21
CA VAL A 49 2.46 -16.69 -9.58
C VAL A 49 2.45 -17.87 -10.54
N ASP A 50 2.43 -17.64 -11.85
CA ASP A 50 2.53 -18.66 -12.90
C ASP A 50 3.97 -18.94 -13.38
N GLY A 51 4.96 -18.27 -12.78
CA GLY A 51 6.38 -18.41 -13.06
C GLY A 51 6.94 -17.51 -14.17
N HIS A 52 6.09 -16.67 -14.81
CA HIS A 52 6.59 -15.69 -15.77
C HIS A 52 7.19 -14.48 -15.05
N SER A 53 8.32 -14.00 -15.56
CA SER A 53 8.92 -12.75 -15.09
C SER A 53 8.36 -11.58 -15.88
N VAL A 54 8.00 -10.51 -15.19
CA VAL A 54 7.56 -9.25 -15.79
C VAL A 54 8.35 -8.09 -15.20
N SER A 55 8.64 -7.08 -16.01
CA SER A 55 9.21 -5.83 -15.58
C SER A 55 8.25 -4.67 -15.83
N LEU A 56 8.30 -3.62 -15.01
CA LEU A 56 7.50 -2.42 -15.25
C LEU A 56 7.80 -1.79 -16.63
N GLU A 57 9.02 -1.95 -17.14
CA GLU A 57 9.43 -1.42 -18.45
C GLU A 57 8.69 -2.08 -19.65
N GLU A 58 8.20 -3.31 -19.49
CA GLU A 58 7.42 -4.00 -20.54
C GLU A 58 6.06 -3.37 -20.81
N TYR A 59 5.58 -2.56 -19.87
CA TYR A 59 4.33 -1.81 -20.01
C TYR A 59 4.52 -0.44 -20.67
N ARG A 60 5.77 -0.05 -21.06
CA ARG A 60 6.00 1.18 -21.80
C ARG A 60 5.23 1.22 -23.13
N GLY A 61 4.74 2.38 -23.51
CA GLY A 61 3.93 2.58 -24.70
C GLY A 61 2.43 2.34 -24.52
N LYS A 62 1.98 1.95 -23.31
CA LYS A 62 0.55 1.80 -22.96
C LYS A 62 0.33 2.14 -21.50
N ASP A 63 -0.87 2.61 -21.17
CA ASP A 63 -1.28 2.81 -19.80
C ASP A 63 -1.44 1.46 -19.10
N MET A 64 -1.17 1.43 -17.79
CA MET A 64 -1.39 0.26 -16.94
C MET A 64 -1.90 0.65 -15.56
N LEU A 65 -2.45 -0.32 -14.84
CA LEU A 65 -2.84 -0.20 -13.43
C LEU A 65 -1.97 -1.13 -12.58
N LEU A 66 -1.21 -0.54 -11.67
CA LEU A 66 -0.44 -1.27 -10.66
C LEU A 66 -1.22 -1.25 -9.34
N ILE A 67 -1.48 -2.42 -8.78
CA ILE A 67 -2.16 -2.60 -7.50
C ILE A 67 -1.17 -3.15 -6.48
N LEU A 68 -1.01 -2.47 -5.36
CA LEU A 68 -0.30 -2.99 -4.19
C LEU A 68 -1.35 -3.43 -3.17
N PHE A 69 -1.34 -4.71 -2.80
CA PHE A 69 -2.39 -5.29 -1.97
C PHE A 69 -1.85 -6.29 -0.94
N SER A 70 -2.70 -6.72 -0.01
CA SER A 70 -2.48 -7.90 0.83
C SER A 70 -3.65 -8.87 0.66
N HIS A 71 -3.36 -10.15 0.50
CA HIS A 71 -4.38 -11.19 0.34
C HIS A 71 -5.25 -11.38 1.59
N THR A 72 -4.80 -10.87 2.75
CA THR A 72 -5.54 -10.91 4.01
C THR A 72 -6.35 -9.63 4.27
N CYS A 73 -6.25 -8.61 3.42
CA CYS A 73 -6.92 -7.33 3.60
C CYS A 73 -8.32 -7.33 2.95
N PRO A 74 -9.42 -7.09 3.71
CA PRO A 74 -10.76 -7.08 3.16
C PRO A 74 -10.99 -6.01 2.09
N ASP A 75 -10.43 -4.82 2.25
CA ASP A 75 -10.56 -3.73 1.28
C ASP A 75 -9.79 -4.00 -0.01
N CYS A 76 -8.65 -4.70 0.09
CA CYS A 76 -7.93 -5.20 -1.07
C CYS A 76 -8.79 -6.20 -1.87
N LYS A 77 -9.49 -7.10 -1.16
CA LYS A 77 -10.40 -8.03 -1.81
C LYS A 77 -11.52 -7.31 -2.56
N ARG A 78 -12.16 -6.31 -1.94
CA ARG A 78 -13.21 -5.51 -2.59
C ARG A 78 -12.72 -4.84 -3.87
N LEU A 79 -11.53 -4.22 -3.81
CA LEU A 79 -10.90 -3.60 -4.98
C LEU A 79 -10.68 -4.62 -6.11
N LEU A 80 -10.13 -5.78 -5.80
CA LEU A 80 -9.85 -6.82 -6.79
C LEU A 80 -11.14 -7.45 -7.34
N ASP A 81 -12.19 -7.61 -6.53
CA ASP A 81 -13.51 -8.07 -6.96
C ASP A 81 -14.09 -7.08 -8.00
N ASP A 82 -14.07 -5.78 -7.71
CA ASP A 82 -14.59 -4.75 -8.61
C ASP A 82 -13.78 -4.68 -9.91
N LEU A 83 -12.45 -4.78 -9.83
CA LEU A 83 -11.59 -4.85 -11.02
C LEU A 83 -11.89 -6.09 -11.86
N GLN A 84 -12.09 -7.25 -11.23
CA GLN A 84 -12.46 -8.48 -11.95
C GLN A 84 -13.81 -8.34 -12.64
N VAL A 85 -14.79 -7.70 -12.00
CA VAL A 85 -16.08 -7.39 -12.63
C VAL A 85 -15.90 -6.48 -13.84
N ALA A 86 -15.09 -5.42 -13.73
CA ALA A 86 -14.78 -4.51 -14.82
C ALA A 86 -14.07 -5.23 -16.00
N ILE A 87 -13.16 -6.15 -15.72
CA ILE A 87 -12.51 -6.99 -16.74
C ILE A 87 -13.54 -7.83 -17.48
N VAL A 88 -14.40 -8.55 -16.75
CA VAL A 88 -15.43 -9.44 -17.35
C VAL A 88 -16.41 -8.64 -18.21
N ARG A 89 -16.72 -7.40 -17.84
CA ARG A 89 -17.57 -6.50 -18.61
C ARG A 89 -16.88 -5.82 -19.79
N GLY A 90 -15.56 -5.99 -19.93
CA GLY A 90 -14.78 -5.29 -20.97
C GLY A 90 -14.59 -3.78 -20.72
N GLU A 91 -14.84 -3.34 -19.49
CA GLU A 91 -14.66 -1.96 -19.04
C GLU A 91 -13.19 -1.66 -18.71
N ALA A 92 -12.45 -2.67 -18.21
CA ALA A 92 -11.01 -2.59 -17.97
C ALA A 92 -10.23 -3.09 -19.19
N THR A 93 -9.70 -2.17 -19.98
CA THR A 93 -8.97 -2.49 -21.24
C THR A 93 -7.45 -2.37 -21.08
N LEU A 94 -6.98 -1.77 -20.00
CA LEU A 94 -5.56 -1.62 -19.70
C LEU A 94 -5.02 -2.83 -18.93
N PRO A 95 -3.73 -3.18 -19.07
CA PRO A 95 -3.09 -4.22 -18.27
C PRO A 95 -3.18 -3.88 -16.78
N ILE A 96 -3.46 -4.90 -15.97
CA ILE A 96 -3.50 -4.78 -14.50
C ILE A 96 -2.49 -5.76 -13.91
N LEU A 97 -1.57 -5.25 -13.09
CA LEU A 97 -0.60 -6.04 -12.33
C LEU A 97 -0.83 -5.82 -10.84
N ALA A 98 -1.06 -6.88 -10.08
CA ALA A 98 -1.26 -6.85 -8.65
C ALA A 98 -0.06 -7.44 -7.91
N ILE A 99 0.58 -6.65 -7.04
CA ILE A 99 1.72 -7.04 -6.21
C ILE A 99 1.22 -7.33 -4.80
N GLY A 100 1.33 -8.59 -4.39
CA GLY A 100 0.88 -9.08 -3.08
C GLY A 100 1.92 -8.88 -2.00
N ARG A 101 1.81 -7.78 -1.28
CA ARG A 101 2.65 -7.47 -0.12
C ARG A 101 2.54 -8.56 0.94
N ASP A 102 3.66 -9.06 1.44
CA ASP A 102 3.76 -10.12 2.44
C ASP A 102 3.21 -11.50 1.99
N GLY A 103 2.83 -11.66 0.73
CA GLY A 103 2.31 -12.92 0.20
C GLY A 103 3.40 -13.80 -0.41
N THR A 104 3.30 -15.10 -0.21
CA THR A 104 4.10 -16.11 -0.91
C THR A 104 3.46 -16.50 -2.24
N VAL A 105 4.20 -17.18 -3.12
CA VAL A 105 3.67 -17.72 -4.40
C VAL A 105 2.45 -18.62 -4.14
N GLU A 106 2.55 -19.54 -3.18
CA GLU A 106 1.48 -20.49 -2.86
C GLU A 106 0.21 -19.81 -2.36
N GLU A 107 0.35 -18.83 -1.45
CA GLU A 107 -0.77 -18.06 -0.91
C GLU A 107 -1.49 -17.28 -2.01
N LEU A 108 -0.75 -16.61 -2.90
CA LEU A 108 -1.35 -15.80 -3.97
C LEU A 108 -1.92 -16.68 -5.10
N LEU A 109 -1.32 -17.82 -5.40
CA LEU A 109 -1.89 -18.80 -6.32
C LEU A 109 -3.25 -19.28 -5.83
N ASN A 110 -3.32 -19.69 -4.56
CA ASN A 110 -4.57 -20.13 -3.94
C ASN A 110 -5.60 -18.99 -3.85
N TYR A 111 -5.17 -17.79 -3.48
CA TYR A 111 -6.02 -16.62 -3.41
C TYR A 111 -6.61 -16.25 -4.78
N ARG A 112 -5.78 -16.23 -5.84
CA ARG A 112 -6.19 -15.98 -7.23
C ARG A 112 -7.22 -17.03 -7.69
N ALA A 113 -6.93 -18.32 -7.48
CA ALA A 113 -7.80 -19.42 -7.89
C ALA A 113 -9.12 -19.43 -7.13
N THR A 114 -9.10 -19.27 -5.80
CA THR A 114 -10.30 -19.29 -4.95
C THR A 114 -11.28 -18.17 -5.29
N ASN A 115 -10.78 -16.99 -5.66
CA ASN A 115 -11.62 -15.84 -5.99
C ASN A 115 -11.90 -15.71 -7.50
N GLY A 116 -11.34 -16.58 -8.35
CA GLY A 116 -11.56 -16.53 -9.80
C GLY A 116 -10.95 -15.32 -10.49
N TYR A 117 -9.86 -14.77 -9.97
CA TYR A 117 -9.21 -13.62 -10.58
C TYR A 117 -8.40 -14.02 -11.82
N THR A 118 -8.52 -13.22 -12.88
CA THR A 118 -7.70 -13.31 -14.10
C THR A 118 -6.56 -12.29 -14.12
N ILE A 119 -6.51 -11.42 -13.11
CA ILE A 119 -5.49 -10.39 -12.91
C ILE A 119 -4.12 -11.06 -12.70
N ASP A 120 -3.09 -10.53 -13.36
CA ASP A 120 -1.72 -10.95 -13.12
C ASP A 120 -1.28 -10.58 -11.70
N MET A 121 -0.76 -11.58 -10.97
CA MET A 121 -0.35 -11.40 -9.57
C MET A 121 1.10 -11.82 -9.38
N ALA A 122 1.84 -11.02 -8.62
CA ALA A 122 3.20 -11.34 -8.20
C ALA A 122 3.34 -11.22 -6.67
N PRO A 123 4.02 -12.17 -6.02
CA PRO A 123 4.32 -12.11 -4.60
C PRO A 123 5.43 -11.08 -4.31
N ASP A 124 5.33 -10.42 -3.19
CA ASP A 124 6.33 -9.50 -2.65
C ASP A 124 6.49 -9.76 -1.15
N ALA A 125 6.93 -10.98 -0.80
CA ALA A 125 6.99 -11.50 0.56
C ALA A 125 7.89 -10.65 1.48
N ASN A 126 8.92 -10.04 0.93
CA ASN A 126 9.87 -9.17 1.63
C ASN A 126 9.59 -7.68 1.46
N ARG A 127 8.49 -7.31 0.81
CA ARG A 127 8.08 -5.92 0.51
C ARG A 127 9.08 -5.13 -0.35
N ALA A 128 9.93 -5.80 -1.11
CA ALA A 128 10.95 -5.12 -1.90
C ALA A 128 10.35 -4.17 -2.94
N ILE A 129 9.25 -4.58 -3.59
CA ILE A 129 8.53 -3.75 -4.55
C ILE A 129 7.64 -2.74 -3.82
N PHE A 130 6.86 -3.18 -2.82
CA PHE A 130 5.98 -2.31 -2.05
C PHE A 130 6.73 -1.10 -1.47
N ASN A 131 7.90 -1.32 -0.89
CA ASN A 131 8.71 -0.29 -0.24
C ASN A 131 9.31 0.74 -1.21
N LEU A 132 9.22 0.53 -2.54
CA LEU A 132 9.55 1.55 -3.52
C LEU A 132 8.45 2.62 -3.66
N TYR A 133 7.21 2.27 -3.32
CA TYR A 133 6.02 3.11 -3.53
C TYR A 133 5.46 3.67 -2.23
N ALA A 134 5.56 2.92 -1.14
CA ALA A 134 4.91 3.24 0.11
C ALA A 134 5.55 2.54 1.32
N THR A 135 5.26 3.04 2.53
CA THR A 135 5.70 2.41 3.79
C THR A 135 4.59 1.60 4.46
N THR A 136 3.33 1.99 4.28
CA THR A 136 2.17 1.29 4.86
C THR A 136 0.90 1.54 4.04
N TYR A 137 -0.23 1.03 4.50
CA TYR A 137 -1.57 1.07 3.92
C TYR A 137 -1.70 0.35 2.56
N VAL A 138 -2.70 -0.48 2.47
CA VAL A 138 -3.18 -1.17 1.26
C VAL A 138 -4.71 -1.25 1.31
N PRO A 139 -5.40 -1.30 0.16
CA PRO A 139 -4.84 -1.31 -1.19
C PRO A 139 -4.28 0.05 -1.60
N ARG A 140 -3.32 0.02 -2.52
CA ARG A 140 -2.91 1.19 -3.29
C ARG A 140 -3.04 0.88 -4.76
N ALA A 141 -3.61 1.80 -5.53
CA ALA A 141 -3.75 1.66 -6.97
C ALA A 141 -3.08 2.84 -7.65
N TYR A 142 -2.18 2.56 -8.59
CA TYR A 142 -1.45 3.54 -9.37
C TYR A 142 -1.77 3.36 -10.85
N ARG A 143 -2.39 4.36 -11.48
CA ARG A 143 -2.45 4.43 -12.93
C ARG A 143 -1.15 5.03 -13.45
N ILE A 144 -0.47 4.27 -14.27
CA ILE A 144 0.83 4.63 -14.87
C ILE A 144 0.61 4.76 -16.36
N ASN A 145 1.01 5.91 -16.93
CA ASN A 145 0.83 6.17 -18.36
C ASN A 145 1.92 5.50 -19.23
N ALA A 146 1.78 5.62 -20.54
CA ALA A 146 2.69 5.04 -21.53
C ALA A 146 4.16 5.45 -21.33
N GLU A 147 4.41 6.65 -20.79
CA GLU A 147 5.75 7.16 -20.49
C GLU A 147 6.26 6.66 -19.13
N GLY A 148 5.47 5.85 -18.37
CA GLY A 148 5.81 5.32 -17.06
C GLY A 148 5.68 6.32 -15.93
N ARG A 149 4.88 7.37 -16.12
CA ARG A 149 4.61 8.37 -15.10
C ARG A 149 3.29 8.06 -14.40
N ILE A 150 3.26 8.20 -13.08
CA ILE A 150 2.04 8.07 -12.28
C ILE A 150 1.14 9.25 -12.63
N VAL A 151 -0.03 8.99 -13.19
CA VAL A 151 -1.03 10.00 -13.54
C VAL A 151 -2.21 10.04 -12.57
N LYS A 152 -2.39 8.97 -11.80
CA LYS A 152 -3.38 8.88 -10.73
C LYS A 152 -2.96 7.82 -9.71
N PHE A 153 -3.28 8.03 -8.45
CA PHE A 153 -3.20 6.97 -7.44
C PHE A 153 -4.29 7.14 -6.38
N THR A 154 -4.61 6.03 -5.72
CA THR A 154 -5.55 5.98 -4.60
C THR A 154 -4.96 5.16 -3.48
N ILE A 155 -5.39 5.44 -2.25
CA ILE A 155 -5.03 4.72 -1.03
C ILE A 155 -6.34 4.26 -0.41
N GLU A 156 -6.38 2.99 0.03
CA GLU A 156 -7.55 2.31 0.53
C GLU A 156 -8.68 2.17 -0.51
N TYR A 157 -9.73 1.46 -0.14
CA TYR A 157 -10.86 1.20 -1.02
C TYR A 157 -11.98 2.21 -0.76
N GLU A 158 -12.43 2.85 -1.82
CA GLU A 158 -13.66 3.64 -1.81
C GLU A 158 -14.61 3.08 -2.87
N GLN A 159 -15.89 2.98 -2.50
CA GLN A 159 -16.92 2.50 -3.43
C GLN A 159 -17.03 3.43 -4.66
N ASN A 160 -17.13 2.84 -5.85
CA ASN A 160 -17.28 3.54 -7.13
C ASN A 160 -16.08 4.29 -7.70
N TYR A 161 -14.86 4.17 -7.13
CA TYR A 161 -13.74 4.83 -7.76
C TYR A 161 -13.01 4.02 -8.84
N ILE A 162 -13.42 2.77 -9.07
CA ILE A 162 -12.87 1.93 -10.17
C ILE A 162 -12.96 2.66 -11.52
N SER A 163 -14.12 3.24 -11.84
CA SER A 163 -14.30 4.01 -13.07
C SER A 163 -13.35 5.21 -13.21
N THR A 164 -12.77 5.65 -12.11
CA THR A 164 -11.79 6.74 -12.12
C THR A 164 -10.36 6.24 -12.27
N LEU A 165 -10.10 4.95 -12.04
CA LEU A 165 -8.80 4.30 -12.22
C LEU A 165 -8.62 3.76 -13.64
N LEU A 166 -9.71 3.31 -14.26
CA LEU A 166 -9.78 2.77 -15.61
C LEU A 166 -9.97 3.89 -16.64
#